data_70cb82aeff24c2c05694b6d845706c2d
#
_entry.id   70cb82aeff24c2c05694b6d845706c2d
#
_cell.length_a   1.000
_cell.length_b   1.000
_cell.length_c   1.000
_cell.angle_alpha   90.00
_cell.angle_beta   90.00
_cell.angle_gamma   90.00
#
_symmetry.space_group_name_H-M   'P 1'
#
loop_
_entity.id
_entity.type
_entity.pdbx_description
1 polymer ?
#
loop_
_entity_poly.entity_id
_entity_poly.type
_entity_poly.pdbx_seq_one_letter_code
_entity_poly.pdbx_strand_id
1 'polypeptide(L)'
;TLSRREGLLAPELFNPILAAMVLSMLATPFIIMASNRIVMRLVSSEWMMQSLQMTSIARQSINTRGHVLICGYGRSGQAMARVLTQEGVPYIALDLDPDRVRQAQAAGQAVAFGDAAKPQALIAAGLNRASAVAITYLDTHSVLQVLTTIRAHAPQLPIIVRTQTDRELERLRAAGATEVVPESHEGSLMLAGHALALLGVPMRRVIRLLRDQREQRYRLLRGYFHGADDVSEDEMQEERLASFT
;
A
#
# COMPACT_ATOMS: atom_id res chain seq x y z
N THR A 1 37.19 44.26 -21.79
CA THR A 1 36.11 43.28 -21.84
C THR A 1 35.36 43.49 -23.14
N LEU A 2 35.05 42.43 -23.88
CA LEU A 2 34.53 42.41 -25.25
C LEU A 2 33.25 43.24 -25.42
N SER A 3 32.32 43.25 -24.49
CA SER A 3 31.05 44.00 -24.60
C SER A 3 31.19 45.54 -24.61
N ARG A 4 32.31 46.07 -24.11
CA ARG A 4 32.59 47.51 -24.16
C ARG A 4 33.14 47.93 -25.53
N ARG A 5 33.73 47.01 -26.30
CA ARG A 5 34.27 47.25 -27.65
C ARG A 5 33.20 47.18 -28.74
N GLU A 6 32.10 46.49 -28.50
CA GLU A 6 31.04 46.28 -29.50
C GLU A 6 29.84 47.21 -29.35
N GLY A 7 29.88 48.20 -28.43
CA GLY A 7 28.83 49.22 -28.29
C GLY A 7 27.44 48.68 -27.89
N LEU A 8 27.37 47.45 -27.39
CA LEU A 8 26.12 46.76 -27.04
C LEU A 8 25.45 47.28 -25.75
N LEU A 9 26.18 48.07 -24.95
CA LEU A 9 25.66 48.66 -23.71
C LEU A 9 26.08 50.13 -23.62
N ALA A 10 25.15 51.02 -23.28
CA ALA A 10 25.45 52.40 -22.97
C ALA A 10 26.48 52.48 -21.84
N PRO A 11 27.53 53.35 -21.97
CA PRO A 11 28.60 53.47 -20.96
C PRO A 11 28.09 53.70 -19.53
N GLU A 12 26.96 54.34 -19.40
CA GLU A 12 26.32 54.69 -18.12
C GLU A 12 25.73 53.46 -17.42
N LEU A 13 25.35 52.38 -18.14
CA LEU A 13 24.78 51.16 -17.61
C LEU A 13 25.83 50.11 -17.25
N PHE A 14 27.06 50.25 -17.74
CA PHE A 14 28.10 49.27 -17.53
C PHE A 14 28.52 49.13 -16.05
N ASN A 15 28.70 50.23 -15.35
CA ASN A 15 29.11 50.24 -13.94
C ASN A 15 28.05 49.67 -13.00
N PRO A 16 26.75 50.04 -13.13
CA PRO A 16 25.72 49.43 -12.27
C PRO A 16 25.50 47.93 -12.56
N ILE A 17 25.61 47.46 -13.80
CA ILE A 17 25.52 46.05 -14.14
C ILE A 17 26.69 45.27 -13.52
N LEU A 18 27.90 45.80 -13.61
CA LEU A 18 29.09 45.16 -13.04
C LEU A 18 29.02 45.11 -11.50
N ALA A 19 28.54 46.19 -10.88
CA ALA A 19 28.29 46.25 -9.45
C ALA A 19 27.20 45.22 -9.03
N ALA A 20 26.12 45.11 -9.78
CA ALA A 20 25.06 44.13 -9.50
C ALA A 20 25.59 42.69 -9.62
N MET A 21 26.42 42.37 -10.61
CA MET A 21 27.03 41.04 -10.74
C MET A 21 27.94 40.71 -9.56
N VAL A 22 28.79 41.64 -9.13
CA VAL A 22 29.68 41.44 -7.97
C VAL A 22 28.88 41.29 -6.69
N LEU A 23 27.86 42.10 -6.48
CA LEU A 23 26.96 42.00 -5.32
C LEU A 23 26.21 40.68 -5.30
N SER A 24 25.71 40.19 -6.45
CA SER A 24 25.06 38.88 -6.57
C SER A 24 26.02 37.75 -6.22
N MET A 25 27.26 37.78 -6.70
CA MET A 25 28.27 36.78 -6.36
C MET A 25 28.62 36.81 -4.84
N LEU A 26 28.71 37.97 -4.25
CA LEU A 26 28.94 38.10 -2.79
C LEU A 26 27.73 37.67 -1.97
N ALA A 27 26.53 37.92 -2.45
CA ALA A 27 25.28 37.52 -1.73
C ALA A 27 25.01 36.01 -1.77
N THR A 28 25.46 35.31 -2.82
CA THR A 28 25.18 33.89 -3.06
C THR A 28 25.56 32.98 -1.84
N PRO A 29 26.77 33.04 -1.28
CA PRO A 29 27.11 32.20 -0.12
C PRO A 29 26.25 32.52 1.11
N PHE A 30 25.87 33.76 1.32
CA PHE A 30 25.00 34.17 2.42
C PHE A 30 23.57 33.65 2.21
N ILE A 31 23.07 33.68 0.99
CA ILE A 31 21.76 33.09 0.65
C ILE A 31 21.78 31.59 0.85
N ILE A 32 22.86 30.89 0.44
CA ILE A 32 23.00 29.44 0.67
C ILE A 32 23.07 29.13 2.17
N MET A 33 23.83 29.87 2.94
CA MET A 33 23.88 29.69 4.41
C MET A 33 22.55 30.04 5.09
N ALA A 34 21.83 31.04 4.60
CA ALA A 34 20.52 31.42 5.12
C ALA A 34 19.40 30.51 4.62
N SER A 35 19.58 29.82 3.48
CA SER A 35 18.56 28.94 2.88
C SER A 35 18.11 27.85 3.85
N ASN A 36 19.02 27.20 4.58
CA ASN A 36 18.69 26.24 5.63
C ASN A 36 17.81 26.83 6.73
N ARG A 37 18.07 28.09 7.11
CA ARG A 37 17.31 28.78 8.16
C ARG A 37 15.94 29.26 7.66
N ILE A 38 15.87 29.66 6.39
CA ILE A 38 14.62 30.05 5.71
C ILE A 38 13.76 28.81 5.45
N VAL A 39 14.37 27.73 4.94
CA VAL A 39 13.70 26.43 4.75
C VAL A 39 13.19 25.89 6.08
N MET A 40 13.98 25.94 7.15
CA MET A 40 13.53 25.51 8.49
C MET A 40 12.37 26.35 9.05
N ARG A 41 12.27 27.63 8.71
CA ARG A 41 11.11 28.48 9.08
C ARG A 41 9.86 28.21 8.22
N LEU A 42 10.05 27.86 6.95
CA LEU A 42 8.95 27.48 6.04
C LEU A 42 8.50 26.03 6.28
N VAL A 43 9.43 25.14 6.62
CA VAL A 43 9.22 23.72 6.96
C VAL A 43 8.57 23.55 8.36
N SER A 44 8.47 24.60 9.17
CA SER A 44 7.58 24.55 10.35
C SER A 44 6.11 24.26 9.96
N SER A 45 5.78 24.42 8.68
CA SER A 45 4.49 23.96 8.13
C SER A 45 4.42 22.43 7.96
N GLU A 46 5.54 21.69 7.83
CA GLU A 46 5.51 20.22 7.76
C GLU A 46 5.00 19.61 9.06
N TRP A 47 5.38 20.16 10.19
CA TRP A 47 4.88 19.71 11.50
C TRP A 47 3.36 19.91 11.63
N MET A 48 2.86 21.04 11.12
CA MET A 48 1.43 21.33 11.12
C MET A 48 0.68 20.43 10.11
N MET A 49 1.26 20.22 8.93
CA MET A 49 0.72 19.29 7.93
C MET A 49 0.73 17.84 8.45
N GLN A 50 1.81 17.41 9.08
CA GLN A 50 1.92 16.09 9.68
C GLN A 50 0.90 15.91 10.83
N SER A 51 0.71 16.92 11.67
CA SER A 51 -0.29 16.89 12.74
C SER A 51 -1.72 16.84 12.19
N LEU A 52 -2.03 17.58 11.13
CA LEU A 52 -3.33 17.54 10.45
C LEU A 52 -3.57 16.16 9.80
N GLN A 53 -2.55 15.57 9.17
CA GLN A 53 -2.62 14.23 8.60
C GLN A 53 -2.90 13.18 9.68
N MET A 54 -2.17 13.21 10.80
CA MET A 54 -2.40 12.29 11.93
C MET A 54 -3.81 12.44 12.49
N THR A 55 -4.32 13.66 12.58
CA THR A 55 -5.69 13.92 13.06
C THR A 55 -6.73 13.36 12.09
N SER A 56 -6.53 13.48 10.79
CA SER A 56 -7.45 12.93 9.77
C SER A 56 -7.47 11.40 9.78
N ILE A 57 -6.31 10.75 9.89
CA ILE A 57 -6.18 9.30 10.02
C ILE A 57 -6.87 8.83 11.31
N ALA A 58 -6.57 9.48 12.43
CA ALA A 58 -7.13 9.13 13.74
C ALA A 58 -8.67 9.26 13.77
N ARG A 59 -9.23 10.29 13.13
CA ARG A 59 -10.70 10.46 13.05
C ARG A 59 -11.39 9.29 12.36
N GLN A 60 -10.81 8.74 11.31
CA GLN A 60 -11.35 7.58 10.61
C GLN A 60 -11.20 6.29 11.43
N SER A 61 -10.13 6.18 12.23
CA SER A 61 -9.81 4.97 12.97
C SER A 61 -10.41 4.90 14.39
N ILE A 62 -10.81 6.03 14.98
CA ILE A 62 -11.11 6.13 16.43
C ILE A 62 -12.23 5.18 16.87
N ASN A 63 -13.25 5.00 16.02
CA ASN A 63 -14.40 4.15 16.30
C ASN A 63 -14.30 2.76 15.64
N THR A 64 -13.21 2.47 14.91
CA THR A 64 -13.06 1.23 14.15
C THR A 64 -12.17 0.26 14.91
N ARG A 65 -12.67 -0.95 15.15
CA ARG A 65 -11.95 -2.06 15.77
C ARG A 65 -12.13 -3.31 14.92
N GLY A 66 -11.16 -4.22 14.98
CA GLY A 66 -11.24 -5.45 14.21
C GLY A 66 -11.15 -5.25 12.69
N HIS A 67 -10.62 -4.11 12.25
CA HIS A 67 -10.53 -3.75 10.86
C HIS A 67 -9.25 -4.31 10.20
N VAL A 68 -9.27 -4.36 8.88
CA VAL A 68 -8.09 -4.64 8.07
C VAL A 68 -7.41 -3.31 7.73
N LEU A 69 -6.12 -3.19 8.05
CA LEU A 69 -5.30 -2.04 7.67
C LEU A 69 -4.67 -2.32 6.30
N ILE A 70 -5.03 -1.53 5.29
CA ILE A 70 -4.51 -1.67 3.92
C ILE A 70 -3.41 -0.64 3.69
N CYS A 71 -2.19 -1.09 3.48
CA CYS A 71 -1.05 -0.25 3.11
C CYS A 71 -0.94 -0.17 1.59
N GLY A 72 -1.36 0.97 1.01
CA GLY A 72 -1.49 1.22 -0.42
C GLY A 72 -2.93 1.03 -0.93
N TYR A 73 -3.48 2.07 -1.59
CA TYR A 73 -4.84 2.06 -2.15
C TYR A 73 -4.83 2.13 -3.68
N GLY A 74 -3.82 1.48 -4.30
CA GLY A 74 -3.74 1.25 -5.73
C GLY A 74 -4.76 0.19 -6.19
N ARG A 75 -4.61 -0.35 -7.40
CA ARG A 75 -5.54 -1.35 -7.97
C ARG A 75 -5.83 -2.53 -7.03
N SER A 76 -4.80 -3.11 -6.44
CA SER A 76 -4.96 -4.25 -5.52
C SER A 76 -5.60 -3.86 -4.20
N GLY A 77 -5.22 -2.71 -3.61
CA GLY A 77 -5.86 -2.19 -2.40
C GLY A 77 -7.33 -1.88 -2.60
N GLN A 78 -7.69 -1.27 -3.73
CA GLN A 78 -9.10 -1.00 -4.10
C GLN A 78 -9.90 -2.30 -4.33
N ALA A 79 -9.29 -3.30 -4.99
CA ALA A 79 -9.94 -4.59 -5.19
C ALA A 79 -10.21 -5.29 -3.85
N MET A 80 -9.22 -5.30 -2.96
CA MET A 80 -9.37 -5.83 -1.59
C MET A 80 -10.44 -5.08 -0.80
N ALA A 81 -10.42 -3.75 -0.81
CA ALA A 81 -11.40 -2.93 -0.11
C ALA A 81 -12.84 -3.21 -0.58
N ARG A 82 -13.06 -3.43 -1.88
CA ARG A 82 -14.38 -3.83 -2.40
C ARG A 82 -14.86 -5.15 -1.83
N VAL A 83 -14.00 -6.17 -1.81
CA VAL A 83 -14.34 -7.48 -1.25
C VAL A 83 -14.63 -7.38 0.24
N LEU A 84 -13.78 -6.68 0.99
CA LEU A 84 -14.01 -6.45 2.43
C LEU A 84 -15.34 -5.73 2.70
N THR A 85 -15.68 -4.75 1.86
CA THR A 85 -16.97 -4.04 1.98
C THR A 85 -18.15 -4.97 1.71
N GLN A 86 -18.06 -5.85 0.71
CA GLN A 86 -19.11 -6.83 0.39
C GLN A 86 -19.34 -7.81 1.54
N GLU A 87 -18.28 -8.22 2.22
CA GLU A 87 -18.34 -9.12 3.39
C GLU A 87 -18.63 -8.37 4.71
N GLY A 88 -18.85 -7.05 4.67
CA GLY A 88 -19.10 -6.24 5.87
C GLY A 88 -17.89 -6.12 6.80
N VAL A 89 -16.68 -6.44 6.32
CA VAL A 89 -15.45 -6.32 7.10
C VAL A 89 -14.93 -4.88 7.04
N PRO A 90 -14.80 -4.19 8.18
CA PRO A 90 -14.28 -2.83 8.19
C PRO A 90 -12.81 -2.80 7.77
N TYR A 91 -12.41 -1.74 7.07
CA TYR A 91 -11.03 -1.50 6.71
C TYR A 91 -10.66 -0.03 6.83
N ILE A 92 -9.38 0.24 6.93
CA ILE A 92 -8.77 1.57 6.81
C ILE A 92 -7.59 1.44 5.88
N ALA A 93 -7.53 2.28 4.85
CA ALA A 93 -6.43 2.27 3.90
C ALA A 93 -5.56 3.52 4.05
N LEU A 94 -4.25 3.35 3.91
CA LEU A 94 -3.25 4.42 3.82
C LEU A 94 -2.68 4.46 2.40
N ASP A 95 -2.61 5.65 1.81
CA ASP A 95 -1.95 5.85 0.52
C ASP A 95 -1.19 7.17 0.49
N LEU A 96 -0.10 7.22 -0.30
CA LEU A 96 0.75 8.39 -0.50
C LEU A 96 0.28 9.30 -1.65
N ASP A 97 -0.66 8.84 -2.46
CA ASP A 97 -1.19 9.59 -3.58
C ASP A 97 -2.38 10.46 -3.11
N PRO A 98 -2.22 11.79 -3.01
CA PRO A 98 -3.26 12.67 -2.50
C PRO A 98 -4.50 12.74 -3.39
N ASP A 99 -4.35 12.54 -4.70
CA ASP A 99 -5.46 12.56 -5.64
C ASP A 99 -6.31 11.30 -5.50
N ARG A 100 -5.66 10.15 -5.34
CA ARG A 100 -6.33 8.87 -5.08
C ARG A 100 -7.08 8.91 -3.75
N VAL A 101 -6.45 9.44 -2.71
CA VAL A 101 -7.09 9.60 -1.40
C VAL A 101 -8.32 10.50 -1.49
N ARG A 102 -8.22 11.67 -2.15
CA ARG A 102 -9.36 12.59 -2.32
C ARG A 102 -10.52 11.94 -3.07
N GLN A 103 -10.24 11.24 -4.17
CA GLN A 103 -11.25 10.53 -4.94
C GLN A 103 -11.93 9.43 -4.11
N ALA A 104 -11.16 8.64 -3.38
CA ALA A 104 -11.68 7.58 -2.52
C ALA A 104 -12.56 8.13 -1.40
N GLN A 105 -12.12 9.20 -0.73
CA GLN A 105 -12.89 9.87 0.32
C GLN A 105 -14.21 10.47 -0.21
N ALA A 106 -14.18 11.09 -1.40
CA ALA A 106 -15.37 11.59 -2.06
C ALA A 106 -16.38 10.47 -2.39
N ALA A 107 -15.87 9.24 -2.61
CA ALA A 107 -16.69 8.04 -2.79
C ALA A 107 -17.10 7.37 -1.46
N GLY A 108 -16.84 7.99 -0.31
CA GLY A 108 -17.20 7.47 1.02
C GLY A 108 -16.30 6.31 1.49
N GLN A 109 -15.13 6.09 0.87
CA GLN A 109 -14.21 5.02 1.24
C GLN A 109 -13.33 5.44 2.43
N ALA A 110 -13.00 4.48 3.30
CA ALA A 110 -12.16 4.70 4.48
C ALA A 110 -10.67 4.74 4.10
N VAL A 111 -10.25 5.79 3.41
CA VAL A 111 -8.88 5.98 2.94
C VAL A 111 -8.31 7.28 3.51
N ALA A 112 -7.10 7.22 4.06
CA ALA A 112 -6.40 8.38 4.58
C ALA A 112 -5.06 8.58 3.86
N PHE A 113 -4.64 9.83 3.74
CA PHE A 113 -3.31 10.16 3.27
C PHE A 113 -2.28 9.84 4.36
N GLY A 114 -1.33 8.96 4.07
CA GLY A 114 -0.30 8.60 5.04
C GLY A 114 0.71 7.63 4.48
N ASP A 115 1.93 7.77 4.99
CA ASP A 115 3.04 6.87 4.69
C ASP A 115 3.02 5.69 5.66
N ALA A 116 2.64 4.52 5.17
CA ALA A 116 2.63 3.30 5.98
C ALA A 116 4.02 2.86 6.46
N ALA A 117 5.11 3.35 5.85
CA ALA A 117 6.46 3.13 6.36
C ALA A 117 6.76 3.91 7.66
N LYS A 118 5.94 4.93 7.98
CA LYS A 118 6.07 5.71 9.22
C LYS A 118 5.26 5.08 10.35
N PRO A 119 5.89 4.72 11.49
CA PRO A 119 5.20 4.10 12.63
C PRO A 119 3.98 4.90 13.11
N GLN A 120 4.08 6.23 13.12
CA GLN A 120 3.02 7.12 13.57
C GLN A 120 1.76 7.01 12.72
N ALA A 121 1.90 6.84 11.40
CA ALA A 121 0.76 6.66 10.49
C ALA A 121 0.03 5.34 10.74
N LEU A 122 0.77 4.24 10.93
CA LEU A 122 0.21 2.94 11.27
C LEU A 122 -0.52 2.97 12.63
N ILE A 123 0.09 3.59 13.65
CA ILE A 123 -0.50 3.71 14.98
C ILE A 123 -1.78 4.58 14.91
N ALA A 124 -1.74 5.72 14.21
CA ALA A 124 -2.90 6.58 14.00
C ALA A 124 -4.03 5.86 13.25
N ALA A 125 -3.70 5.00 12.29
CA ALA A 125 -4.65 4.15 11.57
C ALA A 125 -5.19 2.99 12.43
N GLY A 126 -4.77 2.87 13.67
CA GLY A 126 -5.30 1.89 14.62
C GLY A 126 -4.62 0.52 14.53
N LEU A 127 -3.33 0.46 14.22
CA LEU A 127 -2.57 -0.80 14.14
C LEU A 127 -2.84 -1.75 15.33
N ASN A 128 -2.88 -1.20 16.56
CA ASN A 128 -3.11 -1.99 17.78
C ASN A 128 -4.56 -2.52 17.92
N ARG A 129 -5.47 -2.09 17.07
CA ARG A 129 -6.87 -2.49 17.05
C ARG A 129 -7.24 -3.21 15.75
N ALA A 130 -6.31 -3.33 14.83
CA ALA A 130 -6.49 -4.04 13.57
C ALA A 130 -6.52 -5.55 13.78
N SER A 131 -7.28 -6.26 12.97
CA SER A 131 -7.30 -7.73 12.92
C SER A 131 -6.30 -8.31 11.94
N ALA A 132 -5.91 -7.54 10.92
CA ALA A 132 -4.89 -7.92 9.96
C ALA A 132 -4.32 -6.67 9.26
N VAL A 133 -3.16 -6.83 8.64
CA VAL A 133 -2.57 -5.83 7.75
C VAL A 133 -2.36 -6.44 6.37
N ALA A 134 -2.69 -5.67 5.33
CA ALA A 134 -2.44 -6.04 3.94
C ALA A 134 -1.53 -4.99 3.28
N ILE A 135 -0.36 -5.42 2.82
CA ILE A 135 0.58 -4.55 2.10
C ILE A 135 0.45 -4.83 0.61
N THR A 136 -0.05 -3.84 -0.14
CA THR A 136 -0.46 -4.01 -1.54
C THR A 136 0.47 -3.36 -2.56
N TYR A 137 1.44 -2.56 -2.14
CA TYR A 137 2.48 -2.03 -3.03
C TYR A 137 3.68 -2.97 -3.16
N LEU A 138 4.51 -2.76 -4.19
CA LEU A 138 5.53 -3.73 -4.62
C LEU A 138 6.96 -3.34 -4.25
N ASP A 139 7.18 -2.13 -3.70
CA ASP A 139 8.54 -1.72 -3.31
C ASP A 139 9.02 -2.50 -2.09
N THR A 140 9.89 -3.48 -2.33
CA THR A 140 10.40 -4.40 -1.30
C THR A 140 11.06 -3.67 -0.13
N HIS A 141 11.73 -2.54 -0.37
CA HIS A 141 12.38 -1.78 0.70
C HIS A 141 11.35 -1.21 1.68
N SER A 142 10.35 -0.51 1.16
CA SER A 142 9.25 0.02 1.97
C SER A 142 8.44 -1.09 2.65
N VAL A 143 8.20 -2.21 1.96
CA VAL A 143 7.53 -3.38 2.55
C VAL A 143 8.28 -3.90 3.77
N LEU A 144 9.60 -4.06 3.69
CA LEU A 144 10.43 -4.52 4.80
C LEU A 144 10.41 -3.56 5.99
N GLN A 145 10.42 -2.25 5.74
CA GLN A 145 10.29 -1.24 6.80
C GLN A 145 8.94 -1.35 7.52
N VAL A 146 7.86 -1.51 6.77
CA VAL A 146 6.51 -1.69 7.33
C VAL A 146 6.43 -2.98 8.14
N LEU A 147 6.94 -4.10 7.62
CA LEU A 147 6.99 -5.38 8.35
C LEU A 147 7.72 -5.23 9.69
N THR A 148 8.91 -4.63 9.68
CA THR A 148 9.70 -4.38 10.89
C THR A 148 8.91 -3.54 11.90
N THR A 149 8.28 -2.46 11.44
CA THR A 149 7.47 -1.59 12.28
C THR A 149 6.27 -2.32 12.89
N ILE A 150 5.53 -3.09 12.09
CA ILE A 150 4.36 -3.83 12.57
C ILE A 150 4.80 -4.88 13.58
N ARG A 151 5.85 -5.65 13.31
CA ARG A 151 6.34 -6.68 14.23
C ARG A 151 6.84 -6.13 15.56
N ALA A 152 7.39 -4.90 15.57
CA ALA A 152 7.78 -4.21 16.79
C ALA A 152 6.59 -3.79 17.66
N HIS A 153 5.44 -3.42 17.05
CA HIS A 153 4.28 -2.89 17.78
C HIS A 153 3.16 -3.91 17.97
N ALA A 154 3.03 -4.86 17.05
CA ALA A 154 1.99 -5.89 17.03
C ALA A 154 2.55 -7.24 16.56
N PRO A 155 3.33 -7.96 17.40
CA PRO A 155 4.10 -9.14 17.00
C PRO A 155 3.26 -10.28 16.41
N GLN A 156 2.03 -10.45 16.86
CA GLN A 156 1.16 -11.55 16.46
C GLN A 156 0.14 -11.17 15.37
N LEU A 157 0.09 -9.92 14.97
CA LEU A 157 -0.89 -9.45 14.00
C LEU A 157 -0.66 -10.13 12.63
N PRO A 158 -1.68 -10.76 12.01
CA PRO A 158 -1.55 -11.33 10.68
C PRO A 158 -1.19 -10.26 9.63
N ILE A 159 -0.17 -10.54 8.82
CA ILE A 159 0.29 -9.63 7.77
C ILE A 159 0.31 -10.38 6.44
N ILE A 160 -0.46 -9.88 5.49
CA ILE A 160 -0.48 -10.35 4.11
C ILE A 160 0.31 -9.37 3.26
N VAL A 161 1.25 -9.88 2.47
CA VAL A 161 2.10 -9.07 1.60
C VAL A 161 1.93 -9.50 0.15
N ARG A 162 1.65 -8.55 -0.73
CA ARG A 162 1.70 -8.76 -2.16
C ARG A 162 3.12 -8.61 -2.68
N THR A 163 3.57 -9.52 -3.52
CA THR A 163 4.83 -9.40 -4.27
C THR A 163 4.60 -9.66 -5.75
N GLN A 164 5.52 -9.21 -6.60
CA GLN A 164 5.40 -9.44 -8.03
C GLN A 164 5.78 -10.87 -8.41
N THR A 165 6.85 -11.39 -7.81
CA THR A 165 7.43 -12.69 -8.13
C THR A 165 7.79 -13.48 -6.87
N ASP A 166 8.11 -14.76 -7.05
CA ASP A 166 8.52 -15.66 -5.98
C ASP A 166 9.88 -15.34 -5.35
N ARG A 167 10.70 -14.53 -6.01
CA ARG A 167 12.10 -14.24 -5.59
C ARG A 167 12.20 -13.64 -4.19
N GLU A 168 11.22 -12.79 -3.81
CA GLU A 168 11.22 -12.10 -2.52
C GLU A 168 10.45 -12.87 -1.42
N LEU A 169 9.86 -14.01 -1.75
CA LEU A 169 8.95 -14.74 -0.89
C LEU A 169 9.58 -15.11 0.46
N GLU A 170 10.73 -15.79 0.43
CA GLU A 170 11.42 -16.22 1.65
C GLU A 170 11.94 -15.02 2.46
N ARG A 171 12.40 -13.97 1.79
CA ARG A 171 12.88 -12.74 2.43
C ARG A 171 11.75 -12.03 3.17
N LEU A 172 10.58 -11.92 2.55
CA LEU A 172 9.40 -11.27 3.16
C LEU A 172 8.82 -12.12 4.30
N ARG A 173 8.83 -13.45 4.18
CA ARG A 173 8.46 -14.35 5.26
C ARG A 173 9.42 -14.25 6.44
N ALA A 174 10.72 -14.27 6.21
CA ALA A 174 11.73 -14.09 7.24
C ALA A 174 11.63 -12.73 7.94
N ALA A 175 11.20 -11.68 7.23
CA ALA A 175 10.92 -10.36 7.78
C ALA A 175 9.61 -10.30 8.60
N GLY A 176 8.84 -11.39 8.64
CA GLY A 176 7.65 -11.50 9.47
C GLY A 176 6.32 -11.40 8.73
N ALA A 177 6.28 -11.50 7.40
CA ALA A 177 5.01 -11.66 6.70
C ALA A 177 4.38 -13.01 7.08
N THR A 178 3.08 -12.98 7.43
CA THR A 178 2.32 -14.21 7.72
C THR A 178 2.05 -14.97 6.42
N GLU A 179 1.64 -14.23 5.39
CA GLU A 179 1.42 -14.77 4.06
C GLU A 179 1.99 -13.82 2.99
N VAL A 180 2.57 -14.40 1.95
CA VAL A 180 3.13 -13.66 0.81
C VAL A 180 2.47 -14.16 -0.47
N VAL A 181 1.83 -13.27 -1.21
CA VAL A 181 1.06 -13.58 -2.41
C VAL A 181 1.80 -13.06 -3.65
N PRO A 182 2.44 -13.96 -4.44
CA PRO A 182 3.07 -13.58 -5.69
C PRO A 182 2.04 -13.40 -6.81
N GLU A 183 1.95 -12.19 -7.33
CA GLU A 183 0.96 -11.83 -8.35
C GLU A 183 1.12 -12.62 -9.66
N SER A 184 2.38 -12.85 -10.08
CA SER A 184 2.67 -13.63 -11.28
C SER A 184 2.18 -15.07 -11.19
N HIS A 185 2.24 -15.67 -10.01
CA HIS A 185 1.76 -17.03 -9.78
C HIS A 185 0.23 -17.10 -9.85
N GLU A 186 -0.47 -16.21 -9.14
CA GLU A 186 -1.92 -16.15 -9.16
C GLU A 186 -2.47 -15.87 -10.56
N GLY A 187 -1.84 -14.95 -11.30
CA GLY A 187 -2.17 -14.70 -12.70
C GLY A 187 -1.99 -15.93 -13.59
N SER A 188 -0.93 -16.69 -13.37
CA SER A 188 -0.67 -17.94 -14.13
C SER A 188 -1.69 -19.03 -13.82
N LEU A 189 -2.08 -19.19 -12.55
CA LEU A 189 -3.14 -20.12 -12.14
C LEU A 189 -4.49 -19.75 -12.78
N MET A 190 -4.85 -18.47 -12.77
CA MET A 190 -6.07 -18.00 -13.42
C MET A 190 -6.04 -18.29 -14.93
N LEU A 191 -4.92 -18.01 -15.61
CA LEU A 191 -4.76 -18.30 -17.02
C LEU A 191 -4.90 -19.80 -17.31
N ALA A 192 -4.29 -20.66 -16.51
CA ALA A 192 -4.43 -22.11 -16.62
C ALA A 192 -5.88 -22.56 -16.42
N GLY A 193 -6.58 -21.99 -15.45
CA GLY A 193 -8.00 -22.27 -15.22
C GLY A 193 -8.88 -21.92 -16.40
N HIS A 194 -8.68 -20.74 -17.00
CA HIS A 194 -9.39 -20.33 -18.20
C HIS A 194 -9.08 -21.24 -19.40
N ALA A 195 -7.82 -21.61 -19.59
CA ALA A 195 -7.42 -22.54 -20.67
C ALA A 195 -8.12 -23.90 -20.52
N LEU A 196 -8.15 -24.47 -19.30
CA LEU A 196 -8.82 -25.73 -19.03
C LEU A 196 -10.34 -25.63 -19.29
N ALA A 197 -10.97 -24.54 -18.91
CA ALA A 197 -12.38 -24.30 -19.16
C ALA A 197 -12.69 -24.21 -20.67
N LEU A 198 -11.85 -23.51 -21.44
CA LEU A 198 -11.97 -23.43 -22.91
C LEU A 198 -11.78 -24.79 -23.60
N LEU A 199 -10.98 -25.68 -23.00
CA LEU A 199 -10.80 -27.07 -23.49
C LEU A 199 -11.94 -28.01 -23.07
N GLY A 200 -12.99 -27.49 -22.42
CA GLY A 200 -14.17 -28.28 -22.03
C GLY A 200 -13.97 -29.07 -20.73
N VAL A 201 -12.94 -28.82 -19.94
CA VAL A 201 -12.80 -29.46 -18.64
C VAL A 201 -13.92 -28.95 -17.71
N PRO A 202 -14.66 -29.86 -17.04
CA PRO A 202 -15.75 -29.45 -16.16
C PRO A 202 -15.29 -28.44 -15.10
N MET A 203 -16.05 -27.36 -14.91
CA MET A 203 -15.69 -26.26 -14.02
C MET A 203 -15.39 -26.72 -12.58
N ARG A 204 -16.13 -27.68 -12.04
CA ARG A 204 -15.85 -28.27 -10.72
C ARG A 204 -14.43 -28.84 -10.62
N ARG A 205 -13.95 -29.51 -11.67
CA ARG A 205 -12.59 -30.06 -11.72
C ARG A 205 -11.54 -28.95 -11.84
N VAL A 206 -11.81 -27.90 -12.62
CA VAL A 206 -10.95 -26.74 -12.74
C VAL A 206 -10.78 -26.05 -11.38
N ILE A 207 -11.88 -25.75 -10.70
CA ILE A 207 -11.89 -25.12 -9.37
C ILE A 207 -11.09 -25.97 -8.37
N ARG A 208 -11.31 -27.28 -8.34
CA ARG A 208 -10.56 -28.19 -7.45
C ARG A 208 -9.07 -28.13 -7.72
N LEU A 209 -8.64 -28.23 -8.98
CA LEU A 209 -7.22 -28.16 -9.34
C LEU A 209 -6.57 -26.84 -8.92
N LEU A 210 -7.26 -25.71 -9.15
CA LEU A 210 -6.77 -24.40 -8.73
C LEU A 210 -6.68 -24.28 -7.21
N ARG A 211 -7.66 -24.82 -6.48
CA ARG A 211 -7.67 -24.87 -5.04
C ARG A 211 -6.48 -25.68 -4.52
N ASP A 212 -6.30 -26.90 -4.99
CA ASP A 212 -5.21 -27.80 -4.58
C ASP A 212 -3.84 -27.15 -4.79
N GLN A 213 -3.65 -26.44 -5.91
CA GLN A 213 -2.41 -25.68 -6.19
C GLN A 213 -2.18 -24.53 -5.19
N ARG A 214 -3.24 -23.85 -4.77
CA ARG A 214 -3.13 -22.78 -3.76
C ARG A 214 -2.88 -23.35 -2.36
N GLU A 215 -3.53 -24.43 -1.97
CA GLU A 215 -3.34 -25.08 -0.66
C GLU A 215 -1.92 -25.61 -0.47
N GLN A 216 -1.33 -26.15 -1.51
CA GLN A 216 0.08 -26.58 -1.48
C GLN A 216 1.03 -25.43 -1.19
N ARG A 217 0.66 -24.21 -1.59
CA ARG A 217 1.52 -23.06 -1.54
C ARG A 217 1.28 -22.15 -0.33
N TYR A 218 0.02 -21.89 0.01
CA TYR A 218 -0.34 -20.93 1.05
C TYR A 218 -0.63 -21.63 2.39
N ARG A 219 0.13 -21.25 3.42
CA ARG A 219 0.00 -21.85 4.76
C ARG A 219 -1.35 -21.54 5.40
N LEU A 220 -1.90 -20.36 5.20
CA LEU A 220 -3.20 -19.94 5.73
C LEU A 220 -4.36 -20.72 5.11
N LEU A 221 -4.23 -21.16 3.86
CA LEU A 221 -5.28 -21.91 3.18
C LEU A 221 -5.22 -23.41 3.50
N ARG A 222 -4.13 -23.90 4.10
CA ARG A 222 -4.03 -25.30 4.54
C ARG A 222 -5.00 -25.54 5.69
N GLY A 223 -5.99 -26.36 5.46
CA GLY A 223 -6.98 -26.77 6.47
C GLY A 223 -8.30 -25.98 6.47
N TYR A 224 -8.38 -24.82 5.83
CA TYR A 224 -9.65 -24.09 5.73
C TYR A 224 -10.65 -24.75 4.79
N PHE A 225 -10.18 -25.50 3.81
CA PHE A 225 -11.03 -26.13 2.79
C PHE A 225 -11.40 -27.57 3.07
N HIS A 226 -10.76 -28.22 4.05
CA HIS A 226 -11.14 -29.59 4.45
C HIS A 226 -12.51 -29.63 5.14
N GLY A 227 -12.89 -28.55 5.87
CA GLY A 227 -14.19 -28.47 6.50
C GLY A 227 -15.37 -28.14 5.58
N ALA A 228 -15.11 -27.56 4.41
CA ALA A 228 -16.17 -27.20 3.46
C ALA A 228 -16.58 -28.37 2.54
N ASP A 229 -15.70 -29.35 2.36
CA ASP A 229 -16.01 -30.55 1.56
C ASP A 229 -16.85 -31.53 2.37
N ASP A 230 -16.64 -31.63 3.71
CA ASP A 230 -17.45 -32.48 4.58
C ASP A 230 -18.90 -32.00 4.65
N VAL A 231 -19.14 -30.70 4.71
CA VAL A 231 -20.50 -30.13 4.73
C VAL A 231 -21.23 -30.34 3.41
N SER A 232 -20.54 -30.26 2.26
CA SER A 232 -21.17 -30.47 0.95
C SER A 232 -21.40 -31.95 0.61
N GLU A 233 -20.66 -32.88 1.18
CA GLU A 233 -20.88 -34.31 1.05
C GLU A 233 -22.05 -34.78 1.94
N ASP A 234 -22.19 -34.24 3.17
CA ASP A 234 -23.32 -34.51 4.02
C ASP A 234 -24.64 -33.98 3.47
N GLU A 235 -24.67 -32.75 2.93
CA GLU A 235 -25.86 -32.20 2.27
C GLU A 235 -26.27 -32.99 1.02
N MET A 236 -25.30 -33.45 0.22
CA MET A 236 -25.59 -34.28 -0.95
C MET A 236 -26.02 -35.71 -0.55
N GLN A 237 -25.63 -36.20 0.63
CA GLN A 237 -26.01 -37.48 1.15
C GLN A 237 -27.42 -37.43 1.75
N GLU A 238 -27.80 -36.35 2.40
CA GLU A 238 -29.17 -36.09 2.87
C GLU A 238 -30.17 -35.91 1.71
N GLU A 239 -29.80 -35.13 0.64
CA GLU A 239 -30.65 -35.02 -0.55
C GLU A 239 -30.84 -36.37 -1.28
N ARG A 240 -29.83 -37.23 -1.32
CA ARG A 240 -29.95 -38.57 -1.87
C ARG A 240 -30.88 -39.48 -1.03
N LEU A 241 -30.81 -39.37 0.28
CA LEU A 241 -31.70 -40.14 1.17
C LEU A 241 -33.14 -39.62 1.12
N ALA A 242 -33.35 -38.31 0.95
CA ALA A 242 -34.67 -37.71 0.81
C ALA A 242 -35.35 -38.01 -0.55
N SER A 243 -34.57 -38.37 -1.57
CA SER A 243 -35.10 -38.72 -2.90
C SER A 243 -35.54 -40.21 -3.04
N PHE A 244 -35.33 -41.02 -2.00
CA PHE A 244 -35.73 -42.46 -1.98
C PHE A 244 -36.90 -42.74 -1.03
N THR A 245 -37.51 -41.69 -0.46
CA THR A 245 -38.73 -41.79 0.35
C THR A 245 -39.92 -41.20 -0.43
#